data_1718bc39eec8fa68ec939c6e386dd097
#
_entry.id   1718bc39eec8fa68ec939c6e386dd097
#
_cell.length_a   1.000
_cell.length_b   1.000
_cell.length_c   1.000
_cell.angle_alpha   90.00
_cell.angle_beta   90.00
_cell.angle_gamma   90.00
#
_symmetry.space_group_name_H-M   'P 1'
#
loop_
_entity.id
_entity.type
_entity.pdbx_description
1 polymer ?
#
loop_
_entity_poly.entity_id
_entity_poly.type
_entity_poly.pdbx_seq_one_letter_code
_entity_poly.pdbx_strand_id
1 'polypeptide(L)'
;GFIYSINEGNYEKFPVGVKKYIKYCQETDKKTKRPYTSRYIGSLVADFHRNLLKGGIFIYPETNSHPTGKLRLLYECNPIAFIAEQAGGLATDGGNRILDMTPENIHQRIPFYTGSKNMVTKVGEFLKFFNNI
;
A
#
# COMPACT_ATOMS: atom_id res chain seq x y z
N GLY A 1 14.40 2.69 -7.70
CA GLY A 1 13.43 3.78 -7.83
C GLY A 1 12.46 3.84 -6.68
N PHE A 2 11.81 4.98 -6.57
CA PHE A 2 10.85 5.22 -5.50
C PHE A 2 9.56 5.72 -6.14
N ILE A 3 8.64 4.78 -6.39
CA ILE A 3 7.35 5.05 -7.01
C ILE A 3 6.27 4.82 -5.97
N TYR A 4 5.27 5.71 -5.90
CA TYR A 4 4.07 5.42 -5.11
C TYR A 4 2.86 5.41 -6.04
N SER A 5 2.01 4.39 -5.86
CA SER A 5 0.86 4.11 -6.72
C SER A 5 -0.39 4.06 -5.87
N ILE A 6 -1.21 5.10 -5.97
CA ILE A 6 -2.46 5.23 -5.23
C ILE A 6 -3.38 6.17 -6.01
N ASN A 7 -4.68 5.89 -5.97
CA ASN A 7 -5.66 6.77 -6.61
C ASN A 7 -5.86 8.04 -5.77
N GLU A 8 -5.08 9.06 -6.03
CA GLU A 8 -5.13 10.32 -5.29
C GLU A 8 -6.47 11.07 -5.46
N GLY A 9 -7.27 10.71 -6.46
CA GLY A 9 -8.62 11.24 -6.60
C GLY A 9 -9.53 10.95 -5.40
N ASN A 10 -9.19 9.94 -4.62
CA ASN A 10 -9.91 9.59 -3.39
C ASN A 10 -9.27 10.17 -2.12
N TYR A 11 -8.35 11.12 -2.25
CA TYR A 11 -7.55 11.63 -1.14
C TYR A 11 -8.38 11.99 0.10
N GLU A 12 -9.49 12.70 -0.10
CA GLU A 12 -10.32 13.15 1.03
C GLU A 12 -10.96 11.98 1.80
N LYS A 13 -11.09 10.82 1.17
CA LYS A 13 -11.71 9.65 1.78
C LYS A 13 -10.71 8.74 2.51
N PHE A 14 -9.42 9.02 2.40
CA PHE A 14 -8.38 8.18 2.98
C PHE A 14 -8.23 8.39 4.48
N PRO A 15 -7.73 7.37 5.21
CA PRO A 15 -7.33 7.55 6.60
C PRO A 15 -6.25 8.63 6.74
N VAL A 16 -6.18 9.25 7.92
CA VAL A 16 -5.22 10.33 8.18
C VAL A 16 -3.78 9.85 7.92
N GLY A 17 -3.44 8.65 8.36
CA GLY A 17 -2.10 8.10 8.15
C GLY A 17 -1.72 7.99 6.68
N VAL A 18 -2.67 7.58 5.81
CA VAL A 18 -2.44 7.50 4.37
C VAL A 18 -2.24 8.90 3.79
N LYS A 19 -3.07 9.86 4.16
CA LYS A 19 -2.92 11.26 3.72
C LYS A 19 -1.55 11.81 4.08
N LYS A 20 -1.10 11.56 5.31
CA LYS A 20 0.21 12.01 5.77
C LYS A 20 1.34 11.32 5.00
N TYR A 21 1.20 10.04 4.69
CA TYR A 21 2.20 9.32 3.91
C TYR A 21 2.29 9.87 2.48
N ILE A 22 1.16 10.19 1.85
CA ILE A 22 1.17 10.80 0.51
C ILE A 22 1.93 12.13 0.54
N LYS A 23 1.67 12.97 1.54
CA LYS A 23 2.40 14.22 1.70
C LYS A 23 3.89 13.99 1.91
N TYR A 24 4.25 13.00 2.72
CA TYR A 24 5.64 12.59 2.89
C TYR A 24 6.29 12.23 1.55
N CYS A 25 5.61 11.46 0.70
CA CYS A 25 6.12 11.09 -0.62
C CYS A 25 6.36 12.31 -1.52
N GLN A 26 5.60 13.38 -1.33
CA GLN A 26 5.66 14.60 -2.14
C GLN A 26 6.67 15.63 -1.62
N GLU A 27 7.12 15.50 -0.39
CA GLU A 27 8.09 16.44 0.20
C GLU A 27 9.47 16.28 -0.38
N THR A 28 10.22 17.38 -0.43
CA THR A 28 11.60 17.36 -0.93
C THR A 28 12.57 17.01 0.19
N ASP A 29 13.36 15.96 0.00
CA ASP A 29 14.44 15.58 0.91
C ASP A 29 15.50 14.80 0.14
N LYS A 30 16.68 15.38 -0.03
CA LYS A 30 17.75 14.77 -0.82
C LYS A 30 18.26 13.48 -0.22
N LYS A 31 18.28 13.35 1.11
CA LYS A 31 18.81 12.17 1.78
C LYS A 31 17.96 10.92 1.49
N THR A 32 16.66 11.10 1.42
CA THR A 32 15.70 10.01 1.17
C THR A 32 15.24 9.96 -0.28
N LYS A 33 15.82 10.81 -1.14
CA LYS A 33 15.51 10.88 -2.58
C LYS A 33 14.03 11.21 -2.86
N ARG A 34 13.43 12.01 -1.98
CA ARG A 34 12.07 12.51 -2.20
C ARG A 34 12.12 13.85 -2.94
N PRO A 35 11.12 14.24 -3.73
CA PRO A 35 9.81 13.56 -3.86
C PRO A 35 9.90 12.27 -4.65
N TYR A 36 9.06 11.31 -4.27
CA TYR A 36 8.91 10.06 -5.01
C TYR A 36 8.04 10.30 -6.25
N THR A 37 8.17 9.41 -7.24
CA THR A 37 7.38 9.50 -8.47
C THR A 37 6.00 8.92 -8.28
N SER A 38 4.96 9.68 -8.63
CA SER A 38 3.59 9.20 -8.62
C SER A 38 3.27 8.47 -9.93
N ARG A 39 2.85 7.22 -9.85
CA ARG A 39 2.42 6.42 -11.00
C ARG A 39 1.23 5.56 -10.61
N TYR A 40 0.12 5.73 -11.28
CA TYR A 40 -1.09 4.94 -11.01
C TYR A 40 -1.84 4.69 -12.31
N ILE A 41 -1.90 3.42 -12.72
CA ILE A 41 -2.61 2.99 -13.94
C ILE A 41 -4.06 2.63 -13.60
N GLY A 42 -4.31 2.13 -12.40
CA GLY A 42 -5.63 1.67 -11.98
C GLY A 42 -5.82 0.17 -12.13
N SER A 43 -4.77 -0.56 -12.49
CA SER A 43 -4.77 -2.02 -12.54
C SER A 43 -3.79 -2.53 -11.49
N LEU A 44 -4.27 -3.34 -10.54
CA LEU A 44 -3.43 -3.93 -9.50
C LEU A 44 -2.20 -4.62 -10.10
N VAL A 45 -2.41 -5.48 -11.08
CA VAL A 45 -1.32 -6.26 -11.67
C VAL A 45 -0.31 -5.36 -12.38
N ALA A 46 -0.78 -4.38 -13.15
CA ALA A 46 0.10 -3.48 -13.90
C ALA A 46 0.92 -2.59 -12.97
N ASP A 47 0.28 -1.99 -11.97
CA ASP A 47 0.97 -1.13 -11.01
C ASP A 47 1.95 -1.93 -10.15
N PHE A 48 1.55 -3.11 -9.69
CA PHE A 48 2.39 -3.98 -8.89
C PHE A 48 3.61 -4.46 -9.69
N HIS A 49 3.40 -4.92 -10.92
CA HIS A 49 4.48 -5.43 -11.78
C HIS A 49 5.53 -4.34 -12.04
N ARG A 50 5.10 -3.14 -12.39
CA ARG A 50 6.04 -2.04 -12.60
C ARG A 50 6.82 -1.73 -11.32
N ASN A 51 6.14 -1.67 -10.18
CA ASN A 51 6.81 -1.37 -8.91
C ASN A 51 7.75 -2.49 -8.48
N LEU A 52 7.43 -3.75 -8.82
CA LEU A 52 8.30 -4.88 -8.57
C LEU A 52 9.63 -4.73 -9.31
N LEU A 53 9.58 -4.28 -10.58
CA LEU A 53 10.77 -4.12 -11.41
C LEU A 53 11.57 -2.88 -11.07
N LYS A 54 10.90 -1.78 -10.70
CA LYS A 54 11.55 -0.47 -10.53
C LYS A 54 11.69 0.00 -9.10
N GLY A 55 11.04 -0.69 -8.17
CA GLY A 55 10.93 -0.26 -6.78
C GLY A 55 9.76 0.71 -6.58
N GLY A 56 9.01 0.50 -5.51
CA GLY A 56 7.87 1.35 -5.23
C GLY A 56 6.85 0.68 -4.32
N ILE A 57 5.76 1.38 -4.05
CA ILE A 57 4.67 0.89 -3.22
C ILE A 57 3.34 1.07 -3.94
N PHE A 58 2.48 0.06 -3.86
CA PHE A 58 1.08 0.11 -4.28
C PHE A 58 0.21 0.17 -3.03
N ILE A 59 -0.73 1.11 -2.99
CA ILE A 59 -1.61 1.33 -1.85
C ILE A 59 -3.05 1.32 -2.31
N TYR A 60 -3.84 0.44 -1.69
CA TYR A 60 -5.28 0.40 -1.88
C TYR A 60 -5.94 0.40 -0.48
N PRO A 61 -6.09 1.58 0.13
CA PRO A 61 -6.48 1.66 1.54
C PRO A 61 -7.98 1.54 1.73
N GLU A 62 -8.39 1.37 2.99
CA GLU A 62 -9.77 1.59 3.38
C GLU A 62 -10.17 3.04 3.10
N THR A 63 -11.46 3.28 2.92
CA THR A 63 -12.03 4.63 2.78
C THR A 63 -13.29 4.73 3.62
N ASN A 64 -13.84 5.94 3.74
CA ASN A 64 -15.09 6.15 4.47
C ASN A 64 -16.25 5.31 3.91
N SER A 65 -16.29 5.13 2.60
CA SER A 65 -17.33 4.34 1.94
C SER A 65 -17.01 2.83 1.91
N HIS A 66 -15.74 2.46 2.14
CA HIS A 66 -15.29 1.06 2.16
C HIS A 66 -14.33 0.85 3.33
N PRO A 67 -14.86 0.78 4.58
CA PRO A 67 -14.00 0.73 5.77
C PRO A 67 -13.09 -0.51 5.84
N THR A 68 -13.45 -1.58 5.15
CA THR A 68 -12.65 -2.81 5.11
C THR A 68 -11.81 -2.94 3.84
N GLY A 69 -11.73 -1.87 3.03
CA GLY A 69 -11.04 -1.92 1.75
C GLY A 69 -11.89 -2.54 0.65
N LYS A 70 -11.32 -2.69 -0.54
CA LYS A 70 -12.02 -3.22 -1.71
C LYS A 70 -11.42 -4.50 -2.27
N LEU A 71 -10.11 -4.70 -2.10
CA LEU A 71 -9.43 -5.87 -2.66
C LEU A 71 -9.70 -7.09 -1.80
N ARG A 72 -9.80 -8.24 -2.44
CA ARG A 72 -10.12 -9.50 -1.78
C ARG A 72 -8.85 -10.18 -1.30
N LEU A 73 -8.84 -10.58 -0.03
CA LEU A 73 -7.68 -11.21 0.60
C LEU A 73 -7.23 -12.46 -0.14
N LEU A 74 -8.16 -13.37 -0.41
CA LEU A 74 -7.81 -14.69 -0.96
C LEU A 74 -7.46 -14.63 -2.45
N TYR A 75 -8.22 -13.89 -3.24
CA TYR A 75 -8.09 -13.93 -4.70
C TYR A 75 -7.06 -12.96 -5.25
N GLU A 76 -6.88 -11.83 -4.58
CA GLU A 76 -6.04 -10.74 -5.09
C GLU A 76 -4.82 -10.51 -4.22
N CYS A 77 -5.01 -10.34 -2.91
CA CYS A 77 -3.93 -9.93 -2.03
C CYS A 77 -2.95 -11.05 -1.71
N ASN A 78 -3.43 -12.26 -1.42
CA ASN A 78 -2.55 -13.38 -1.10
C ASN A 78 -1.57 -13.73 -2.24
N PRO A 79 -2.04 -13.90 -3.50
CA PRO A 79 -1.09 -14.19 -4.59
C PRO A 79 -0.06 -13.09 -4.80
N ILE A 80 -0.48 -11.83 -4.75
CA ILE A 80 0.43 -10.69 -4.91
C ILE A 80 1.40 -10.61 -3.73
N ALA A 81 0.93 -10.85 -2.50
CA ALA A 81 1.77 -10.85 -1.30
C ALA A 81 2.87 -11.91 -1.39
N PHE A 82 2.52 -13.11 -1.87
CA PHE A 82 3.51 -14.18 -2.06
C PHE A 82 4.61 -13.74 -3.03
N ILE A 83 4.24 -13.19 -4.17
CA ILE A 83 5.21 -12.73 -5.16
C ILE A 83 6.06 -11.57 -4.60
N ALA A 84 5.44 -10.63 -3.90
CA ALA A 84 6.14 -9.49 -3.32
C ALA A 84 7.23 -9.96 -2.35
N GLU A 85 6.91 -10.90 -1.46
CA GLU A 85 7.88 -11.40 -0.48
C GLU A 85 8.99 -12.22 -1.12
N GLN A 86 8.69 -13.01 -2.14
CA GLN A 86 9.71 -13.74 -2.87
C GLN A 86 10.71 -12.80 -3.55
N ALA A 87 10.28 -11.60 -3.90
CA ALA A 87 11.13 -10.58 -4.51
C ALA A 87 11.83 -9.68 -3.48
N GLY A 88 11.71 -9.98 -2.18
CA GLY A 88 12.33 -9.19 -1.12
C GLY A 88 11.50 -8.02 -0.62
N GLY A 89 10.26 -7.89 -1.07
CA GLY A 89 9.34 -6.86 -0.62
C GLY A 89 8.46 -7.32 0.53
N LEU A 90 7.35 -6.61 0.73
CA LEU A 90 6.42 -6.86 1.82
C LEU A 90 5.00 -6.55 1.36
N ALA A 91 4.02 -7.17 2.01
CA ALA A 91 2.61 -6.89 1.78
C ALA A 91 1.86 -6.96 3.12
N THR A 92 1.09 -5.90 3.41
CA THR A 92 0.34 -5.76 4.67
C THR A 92 -1.06 -5.22 4.42
N ASP A 93 -1.90 -5.30 5.45
CA ASP A 93 -3.19 -4.60 5.48
C ASP A 93 -3.09 -3.22 6.14
N GLY A 94 -1.88 -2.77 6.39
CA GLY A 94 -1.57 -1.54 7.12
C GLY A 94 -0.92 -1.81 8.48
N GLY A 95 -1.15 -2.97 9.08
CA GLY A 95 -0.60 -3.35 10.36
C GLY A 95 -0.16 -4.80 10.43
N ASN A 96 -0.81 -5.68 9.66
CA ASN A 96 -0.54 -7.12 9.71
C ASN A 96 -0.02 -7.62 8.36
N ARG A 97 0.93 -8.55 8.42
CA ARG A 97 1.44 -9.20 7.22
C ARG A 97 0.34 -10.03 6.56
N ILE A 98 0.14 -9.85 5.25
CA ILE A 98 -0.94 -10.51 4.52
C ILE A 98 -0.84 -12.04 4.64
N LEU A 99 0.35 -12.60 4.48
CA LEU A 99 0.53 -14.07 4.49
C LEU A 99 0.30 -14.70 5.86
N ASP A 100 0.27 -13.90 6.93
CA ASP A 100 -0.07 -14.38 8.27
C ASP A 100 -1.58 -14.37 8.54
N MET A 101 -2.37 -13.79 7.63
CA MET A 101 -3.82 -13.65 7.83
C MET A 101 -4.55 -14.89 7.38
N THR A 102 -5.51 -15.35 8.20
CA THR A 102 -6.41 -16.44 7.83
C THR A 102 -7.73 -15.84 7.36
N PRO A 103 -8.16 -16.11 6.12
CA PRO A 103 -9.45 -15.59 5.65
C PRO A 103 -10.61 -16.11 6.48
N GLU A 104 -11.51 -15.22 6.89
CA GLU A 104 -12.74 -15.60 7.60
C GLU A 104 -13.79 -16.16 6.64
N ASN A 105 -13.75 -15.68 5.39
CA ASN A 105 -14.55 -16.20 4.29
C ASN A 105 -13.84 -15.93 2.98
N ILE A 106 -14.30 -16.58 1.90
CA ILE A 106 -13.61 -16.51 0.59
C ILE A 106 -13.73 -15.13 -0.08
N HIS A 107 -14.66 -14.29 0.36
CA HIS A 107 -14.87 -12.96 -0.21
C HIS A 107 -14.37 -11.84 0.70
N GLN A 108 -13.63 -12.16 1.76
CA GLN A 108 -13.12 -11.15 2.67
C GLN A 108 -12.30 -10.09 1.94
N ARG A 109 -12.60 -8.83 2.21
CA ARG A 109 -11.88 -7.67 1.66
C ARG A 109 -11.00 -7.05 2.72
N ILE A 110 -9.85 -6.49 2.29
CA ILE A 110 -8.88 -5.86 3.20
C ILE A 110 -8.27 -4.65 2.53
N PRO A 111 -7.76 -3.69 3.32
CA PRO A 111 -6.82 -2.70 2.81
C PRO A 111 -5.54 -3.38 2.36
N PHE A 112 -4.86 -2.82 1.38
CA PHE A 112 -3.68 -3.49 0.81
C PHE A 112 -2.54 -2.52 0.55
N TYR A 113 -1.37 -2.86 1.09
CA TYR A 113 -0.14 -2.08 0.95
C TYR A 113 0.97 -3.06 0.58
N THR A 114 1.56 -2.90 -0.62
CA THR A 114 2.58 -3.85 -1.07
C THR A 114 3.65 -3.17 -1.92
N GLY A 115 4.86 -3.66 -1.80
CA GLY A 115 5.99 -3.17 -2.59
C GLY A 115 7.30 -3.26 -1.84
N SER A 116 8.15 -2.26 -2.03
CA SER A 116 9.45 -2.18 -1.37
C SER A 116 9.30 -2.21 0.14
N LYS A 117 10.04 -3.07 0.80
CA LYS A 117 9.90 -3.33 2.24
C LYS A 117 9.97 -2.04 3.08
N ASN A 118 10.93 -1.16 2.76
CA ASN A 118 11.10 0.10 3.50
C ASN A 118 9.88 1.01 3.37
N MET A 119 9.28 1.07 2.18
CA MET A 119 8.11 1.92 1.95
C MET A 119 6.87 1.36 2.63
N VAL A 120 6.66 0.05 2.57
CA VAL A 120 5.52 -0.60 3.25
C VAL A 120 5.65 -0.45 4.76
N THR A 121 6.84 -0.64 5.30
CA THR A 121 7.10 -0.44 6.72
C THR A 121 6.83 1.01 7.14
N LYS A 122 7.27 1.96 6.32
CA LYS A 122 7.08 3.39 6.62
C LYS A 122 5.61 3.78 6.65
N VAL A 123 4.81 3.34 5.68
CA VAL A 123 3.38 3.65 5.70
C VAL A 123 2.70 3.01 6.91
N GLY A 124 3.11 1.82 7.30
CA GLY A 124 2.62 1.18 8.52
C GLY A 124 2.89 2.00 9.77
N GLU A 125 4.08 2.59 9.88
CA GLU A 125 4.41 3.51 10.98
C GLU A 125 3.51 4.75 10.96
N PHE A 126 3.24 5.32 9.79
CA PHE A 126 2.36 6.46 9.65
C PHE A 126 0.93 6.13 10.08
N LEU A 127 0.43 4.96 9.70
CA LEU A 127 -0.90 4.51 10.11
C LEU A 127 -0.99 4.35 11.62
N LYS A 128 0.01 3.72 12.21
CA LYS A 128 0.05 3.52 13.66
C LYS A 128 0.10 4.83 14.42
N PHE A 129 0.92 5.78 13.95
CA PHE A 129 1.09 7.08 14.63
C PHE A 129 -0.13 7.98 14.46
N PHE A 130 -0.63 8.13 13.23
CA PHE A 130 -1.66 9.13 12.94
C PHE A 130 -3.09 8.64 13.10
N ASN A 131 -3.36 7.35 12.87
CA ASN A 131 -4.73 6.83 12.95
C ASN A 131 -5.17 6.52 14.37
N ASN A 132 -4.25 6.43 15.33
CA ASN A 132 -4.55 6.11 16.71
C ASN A 132 -4.66 7.36 17.60
N ILE A 133 -4.78 8.54 17.01
CA ILE A 133 -4.92 9.80 17.73
C ILE A 133 -6.39 10.13 17.98
#